data_5dbba92b792505f6264b915ecac1c2a3
#
_entry.id   5dbba92b792505f6264b915ecac1c2a3
#
_cell.length_a   1.000
_cell.length_b   1.000
_cell.length_c   1.000
_cell.angle_alpha   90.00
_cell.angle_beta   90.00
_cell.angle_gamma   90.00
#
_symmetry.space_group_name_H-M   'P 1'
#
loop_
_entity.id
_entity.type
_entity.pdbx_description
1 polymer ?
#
loop_
_entity_poly.entity_id
_entity_poly.type
_entity_poly.pdbx_seq_one_letter_code
_entity_poly.pdbx_strand_id
1 'polypeptide(L)'
;MAELNFPIYPDLKDKTVLITGGGSGIGASFVEAFVRQRCKVAFIDIQEKASRELAGKFAAAEFPPKFINCDLADINALKQSVTKVENDLGAVRVLVNNAANDQRHEPEDITPEYWEEKLKSNLNHHFFASQAVQPEMAKAGGGAIINMGSCSWHMALEFMPAYTSSKAAIEGLTQSLARAYGKHQIRV
;
A
#
# COMPACT_ATOMS: atom_id res chain seq x y z
N MET A 1 -7.42 25.10 -15.49
CA MET A 1 -7.16 23.67 -15.80
C MET A 1 -8.53 23.04 -16.00
N ALA A 2 -8.77 22.35 -17.12
CA ALA A 2 -10.04 21.65 -17.33
C ALA A 2 -10.26 20.66 -16.19
N GLU A 3 -11.41 20.67 -15.55
CA GLU A 3 -11.81 19.61 -14.63
C GLU A 3 -11.80 18.30 -15.41
N LEU A 4 -10.82 17.46 -15.14
CA LEU A 4 -10.81 16.10 -15.67
C LEU A 4 -12.02 15.39 -15.07
N ASN A 5 -13.00 15.05 -15.91
CA ASN A 5 -14.15 14.23 -15.53
C ASN A 5 -13.66 12.82 -15.21
N PHE A 6 -13.33 12.55 -13.94
CA PHE A 6 -13.01 11.21 -13.48
C PHE A 6 -14.30 10.41 -13.27
N PRO A 7 -14.31 9.12 -13.63
CA PRO A 7 -15.44 8.26 -13.28
C PRO A 7 -15.60 8.18 -11.76
N ILE A 8 -16.83 8.18 -11.30
CA ILE A 8 -17.18 7.99 -9.90
C ILE A 8 -17.72 6.57 -9.72
N TYR A 9 -17.22 5.89 -8.69
CA TYR A 9 -17.62 4.54 -8.31
C TYR A 9 -18.40 4.60 -6.99
N PRO A 10 -19.76 4.59 -7.03
CA PRO A 10 -20.59 4.81 -5.85
C PRO A 10 -20.37 3.81 -4.71
N ASP A 11 -19.95 2.60 -5.05
CA ASP A 11 -19.64 1.52 -4.09
C ASP A 11 -18.36 1.75 -3.29
N LEU A 12 -17.51 2.69 -3.70
CA LEU A 12 -16.32 3.11 -2.96
C LEU A 12 -16.61 4.17 -1.89
N LYS A 13 -17.71 4.89 -2.00
CA LYS A 13 -18.07 5.91 -1.03
C LYS A 13 -18.10 5.33 0.39
N ASP A 14 -17.56 6.09 1.36
CA ASP A 14 -17.46 5.75 2.78
C ASP A 14 -16.60 4.52 3.11
N LYS A 15 -15.99 3.86 2.12
CA LYS A 15 -15.08 2.72 2.37
C LYS A 15 -13.74 3.19 2.91
N THR A 16 -13.24 2.47 3.89
CA THR A 16 -11.88 2.70 4.39
C THR A 16 -10.86 2.13 3.43
N VAL A 17 -9.92 2.97 3.02
CA VAL A 17 -8.80 2.63 2.12
C VAL A 17 -7.49 2.87 2.84
N LEU A 18 -6.61 1.88 2.85
CA LEU A 18 -5.25 2.00 3.38
C LEU A 18 -4.23 1.87 2.26
N ILE A 19 -3.30 2.83 2.18
CA ILE A 19 -2.26 2.89 1.15
C ILE A 19 -0.89 2.92 1.82
N THR A 20 0.02 2.02 1.45
CA THR A 20 1.41 2.08 1.87
C THR A 20 2.24 2.89 0.87
N GLY A 21 3.18 3.72 1.36
CA GLY A 21 3.97 4.61 0.50
C GLY A 21 3.12 5.70 -0.14
N GLY A 22 2.15 6.26 0.61
CA GLY A 22 1.19 7.22 0.08
C GLY A 22 1.67 8.67 0.01
N GLY A 23 2.86 8.99 0.52
CA GLY A 23 3.34 10.37 0.66
C GLY A 23 3.87 10.99 -0.63
N SER A 24 4.22 10.20 -1.64
CA SER A 24 4.80 10.71 -2.88
C SER A 24 4.48 9.81 -4.09
N GLY A 25 4.82 10.29 -5.30
CA GLY A 25 4.77 9.51 -6.54
C GLY A 25 3.41 8.86 -6.81
N ILE A 26 3.43 7.58 -7.16
CA ILE A 26 2.23 6.78 -7.49
C ILE A 26 1.30 6.66 -6.27
N GLY A 27 1.87 6.49 -5.07
CA GLY A 27 1.09 6.41 -3.84
C GLY A 27 0.27 7.66 -3.55
N ALA A 28 0.86 8.85 -3.76
CA ALA A 28 0.15 10.12 -3.60
C ALA A 28 -1.01 10.26 -4.61
N SER A 29 -0.82 9.76 -5.83
CA SER A 29 -1.89 9.72 -6.85
C SER A 29 -3.04 8.78 -6.43
N PHE A 30 -2.74 7.66 -5.78
CA PHE A 30 -3.77 6.81 -5.19
C PHE A 30 -4.52 7.52 -4.06
N VAL A 31 -3.81 8.20 -3.14
CA VAL A 31 -4.46 8.99 -2.07
C VAL A 31 -5.43 9.98 -2.67
N GLU A 32 -5.01 10.78 -3.65
CA GLU A 32 -5.86 11.76 -4.33
C GLU A 32 -7.06 11.07 -5.01
N ALA A 33 -6.85 10.00 -5.75
CA ALA A 33 -7.91 9.31 -6.47
C ALA A 33 -8.99 8.78 -5.51
N PHE A 34 -8.61 8.13 -4.42
CA PHE A 34 -9.57 7.60 -3.44
C PHE A 34 -10.26 8.70 -2.61
N VAL A 35 -9.58 9.81 -2.30
CA VAL A 35 -10.25 10.98 -1.68
C VAL A 35 -11.34 11.54 -2.61
N ARG A 36 -11.08 11.63 -3.92
CA ARG A 36 -12.08 12.06 -4.92
C ARG A 36 -13.27 11.09 -5.03
N GLN A 37 -13.07 9.80 -4.73
CA GLN A 37 -14.15 8.81 -4.64
C GLN A 37 -14.92 8.88 -3.31
N ARG A 38 -14.62 9.85 -2.44
CA ARG A 38 -15.23 10.03 -1.11
C ARG A 38 -14.98 8.83 -0.19
N CYS A 39 -13.79 8.22 -0.31
CA CYS A 39 -13.33 7.19 0.60
C CYS A 39 -12.77 7.81 1.87
N LYS A 40 -12.80 7.05 2.97
CA LYS A 40 -12.03 7.32 4.19
C LYS A 40 -10.61 6.82 3.99
N VAL A 41 -9.71 7.69 3.56
CA VAL A 41 -8.35 7.32 3.20
C VAL A 41 -7.40 7.45 4.39
N ALA A 42 -6.63 6.40 4.68
CA ALA A 42 -5.41 6.47 5.47
C ALA A 42 -4.22 6.08 4.62
N PHE A 43 -3.07 6.68 4.86
CA PHE A 43 -1.84 6.29 4.18
C PHE A 43 -0.64 6.32 5.12
N ILE A 44 0.27 5.38 4.89
CA ILE A 44 1.49 5.18 5.68
C ILE A 44 2.68 5.57 4.82
N ASP A 45 3.59 6.37 5.39
CA ASP A 45 4.84 6.75 4.73
C ASP A 45 5.89 7.15 5.77
N ILE A 46 7.17 7.08 5.40
CA ILE A 46 8.28 7.61 6.21
C ILE A 46 8.60 9.08 5.89
N GLN A 47 8.14 9.58 4.73
CA GLN A 47 8.38 10.96 4.26
C GLN A 47 7.39 11.93 4.91
N GLU A 48 7.63 12.31 6.17
CA GLU A 48 6.70 13.08 6.98
C GLU A 48 6.29 14.42 6.34
N LYS A 49 7.25 15.21 5.83
CA LYS A 49 6.96 16.53 5.25
C LYS A 49 6.03 16.41 4.04
N ALA A 50 6.41 15.61 3.05
CA ALA A 50 5.61 15.42 1.83
C ALA A 50 4.21 14.88 2.15
N SER A 51 4.12 13.95 3.10
CA SER A 51 2.84 13.34 3.52
C SER A 51 1.91 14.34 4.21
N ARG A 52 2.44 15.20 5.09
CA ARG A 52 1.65 16.26 5.73
C ARG A 52 1.17 17.31 4.72
N GLU A 53 2.02 17.69 3.78
CA GLU A 53 1.65 18.60 2.69
C GLU A 53 0.53 18.01 1.82
N LEU A 54 0.64 16.71 1.47
CA LEU A 54 -0.40 16.01 0.72
C LEU A 54 -1.72 15.97 1.49
N ALA A 55 -1.72 15.56 2.75
CA ALA A 55 -2.91 15.53 3.59
C ALA A 55 -3.56 16.92 3.72
N GLY A 56 -2.75 17.98 3.85
CA GLY A 56 -3.19 19.38 3.92
C GLY A 56 -3.92 19.85 2.66
N LYS A 57 -3.53 19.39 1.48
CA LYS A 57 -4.23 19.71 0.21
C LYS A 57 -5.69 19.29 0.20
N PHE A 58 -6.04 18.27 0.98
CA PHE A 58 -7.38 17.71 1.05
C PHE A 58 -8.07 17.95 2.38
N ALA A 59 -7.60 18.95 3.18
CA ALA A 59 -8.19 19.25 4.47
C ALA A 59 -9.67 19.62 4.42
N ALA A 60 -10.15 20.16 3.30
CA ALA A 60 -11.56 20.53 3.07
C ALA A 60 -12.40 19.38 2.44
N ALA A 61 -11.82 18.19 2.21
CA ALA A 61 -12.57 17.05 1.70
C ALA A 61 -13.60 16.55 2.73
N GLU A 62 -14.66 15.88 2.27
CA GLU A 62 -15.67 15.25 3.15
C GLU A 62 -15.00 14.30 4.18
N PHE A 63 -14.00 13.56 3.73
CA PHE A 63 -13.12 12.74 4.57
C PHE A 63 -11.66 13.10 4.30
N PRO A 64 -11.06 14.02 5.09
CA PRO A 64 -9.65 14.36 4.93
C PRO A 64 -8.76 13.13 5.15
N PRO A 65 -7.76 12.88 4.27
CA PRO A 65 -6.92 11.71 4.39
C PRO A 65 -6.05 11.77 5.64
N LYS A 66 -5.89 10.62 6.32
CA LYS A 66 -5.09 10.49 7.53
C LYS A 66 -3.70 9.97 7.19
N PHE A 67 -2.69 10.76 7.48
CA PHE A 67 -1.29 10.35 7.40
C PHE A 67 -0.85 9.65 8.69
N ILE A 68 -0.12 8.54 8.54
CA ILE A 68 0.54 7.82 9.63
C ILE A 68 2.02 7.70 9.29
N ASN A 69 2.88 8.29 10.13
CA ASN A 69 4.33 8.11 10.01
C ASN A 69 4.70 6.73 10.56
N CYS A 70 5.19 5.84 9.71
CA CYS A 70 5.63 4.51 10.10
C CYS A 70 6.62 3.95 9.07
N ASP A 71 7.70 3.35 9.57
CA ASP A 71 8.59 2.53 8.77
C ASP A 71 7.97 1.15 8.58
N LEU A 72 7.70 0.78 7.33
CA LEU A 72 7.09 -0.51 6.99
C LEU A 72 8.04 -1.72 7.18
N ALA A 73 9.33 -1.48 7.37
CA ALA A 73 10.29 -2.51 7.77
C ALA A 73 10.07 -2.97 9.22
N ASP A 74 9.48 -2.11 10.07
CA ASP A 74 9.01 -2.47 11.41
C ASP A 74 7.60 -3.05 11.33
N ILE A 75 7.52 -4.38 11.33
CA ILE A 75 6.25 -5.11 11.23
C ILE A 75 5.32 -4.86 12.42
N ASN A 76 5.86 -4.60 13.61
CA ASN A 76 5.05 -4.30 14.79
C ASN A 76 4.41 -2.91 14.66
N ALA A 77 5.17 -1.91 14.24
CA ALA A 77 4.67 -0.57 13.97
C ALA A 77 3.63 -0.57 12.84
N LEU A 78 3.85 -1.37 11.78
CA LEU A 78 2.88 -1.57 10.70
C LEU A 78 1.55 -2.13 11.24
N LYS A 79 1.59 -3.21 12.03
CA LYS A 79 0.37 -3.80 12.61
C LYS A 79 -0.38 -2.84 13.53
N GLN A 80 0.35 -2.08 14.35
CA GLN A 80 -0.25 -1.03 15.19
C GLN A 80 -0.90 0.08 14.35
N SER A 81 -0.26 0.46 13.24
CA SER A 81 -0.80 1.44 12.30
C SER A 81 -2.11 0.95 11.67
N VAL A 82 -2.18 -0.32 11.25
CA VAL A 82 -3.42 -0.94 10.74
C VAL A 82 -4.52 -0.89 11.80
N THR A 83 -4.23 -1.35 13.02
CA THR A 83 -5.21 -1.32 14.13
C THR A 83 -5.71 0.11 14.40
N LYS A 84 -4.81 1.10 14.38
CA LYS A 84 -5.19 2.50 14.53
C LYS A 84 -6.14 2.97 13.42
N VAL A 85 -5.86 2.61 12.17
CA VAL A 85 -6.73 2.94 11.03
C VAL A 85 -8.11 2.34 11.21
N GLU A 86 -8.19 1.07 11.58
CA GLU A 86 -9.46 0.36 11.77
C GLU A 86 -10.28 0.93 12.92
N ASN A 87 -9.63 1.32 14.01
CA ASN A 87 -10.31 2.00 15.14
C ASN A 87 -10.84 3.39 14.75
N ASP A 88 -10.08 4.13 13.94
CA ASP A 88 -10.40 5.50 13.59
C ASP A 88 -11.41 5.63 12.43
N LEU A 89 -11.35 4.71 11.45
CA LEU A 89 -12.08 4.81 10.18
C LEU A 89 -12.99 3.62 9.89
N GLY A 90 -12.91 2.56 10.69
CA GLY A 90 -13.59 1.29 10.46
C GLY A 90 -12.75 0.33 9.62
N ALA A 91 -13.25 -0.90 9.44
CA ALA A 91 -12.56 -1.98 8.75
C ALA A 91 -12.02 -1.55 7.37
N VAL A 92 -10.75 -1.85 7.11
CA VAL A 92 -10.14 -1.58 5.80
C VAL A 92 -10.83 -2.43 4.72
N ARG A 93 -11.39 -1.78 3.71
CA ARG A 93 -12.09 -2.44 2.58
C ARG A 93 -11.24 -2.48 1.33
N VAL A 94 -10.24 -1.60 1.23
CA VAL A 94 -9.23 -1.61 0.16
C VAL A 94 -7.87 -1.39 0.78
N LEU A 95 -6.94 -2.32 0.54
CA LEU A 95 -5.53 -2.17 0.86
C LEU A 95 -4.74 -2.01 -0.44
N VAL A 96 -3.92 -0.96 -0.54
CA VAL A 96 -2.97 -0.77 -1.63
C VAL A 96 -1.55 -0.87 -1.07
N ASN A 97 -0.91 -2.02 -1.29
CA ASN A 97 0.50 -2.24 -0.99
C ASN A 97 1.35 -1.66 -2.13
N ASN A 98 1.74 -0.39 -1.97
CA ASN A 98 2.45 0.37 -3.01
C ASN A 98 3.89 0.72 -2.63
N ALA A 99 4.20 0.87 -1.34
CA ALA A 99 5.54 1.26 -0.91
C ALA A 99 6.63 0.37 -1.52
N ALA A 100 7.70 0.99 -2.00
CA ALA A 100 8.85 0.29 -2.54
C ALA A 100 10.07 1.21 -2.56
N ASN A 101 11.26 0.59 -2.65
CA ASN A 101 12.53 1.26 -2.84
C ASN A 101 13.27 0.54 -3.99
N ASP A 102 13.36 1.22 -5.13
CA ASP A 102 14.00 0.74 -6.37
C ASP A 102 15.44 1.25 -6.55
N GLN A 103 16.10 1.61 -5.46
CA GLN A 103 17.49 2.06 -5.46
C GLN A 103 18.38 1.04 -6.18
N ARG A 104 19.26 1.56 -7.06
CA ARG A 104 20.12 0.75 -7.91
C ARG A 104 21.46 0.52 -7.27
N HIS A 105 22.03 -0.67 -7.48
CA HIS A 105 23.34 -1.09 -7.00
C HIS A 105 23.97 -2.08 -7.97
N GLU A 106 25.29 -2.08 -8.01
CA GLU A 106 26.03 -3.17 -8.65
C GLU A 106 25.78 -4.46 -7.85
N PRO A 107 25.54 -5.58 -8.51
CA PRO A 107 25.31 -6.86 -7.81
C PRO A 107 26.42 -7.26 -6.85
N GLU A 108 27.68 -6.93 -7.19
CA GLU A 108 28.87 -7.23 -6.42
C GLU A 108 28.96 -6.43 -5.12
N ASP A 109 28.31 -5.26 -5.04
CA ASP A 109 28.32 -4.37 -3.87
C ASP A 109 27.20 -4.70 -2.86
N ILE A 110 26.32 -5.66 -3.16
CA ILE A 110 25.18 -6.02 -2.30
C ILE A 110 25.64 -6.91 -1.15
N THR A 111 25.52 -6.40 0.07
CA THR A 111 25.77 -7.19 1.29
C THR A 111 24.51 -7.97 1.70
N PRO A 112 24.64 -9.03 2.53
CA PRO A 112 23.50 -9.74 3.09
C PRO A 112 22.53 -8.81 3.84
N GLU A 113 23.05 -7.86 4.63
CA GLU A 113 22.24 -6.91 5.40
C GLU A 113 21.43 -5.98 4.50
N TYR A 114 22.05 -5.48 3.42
CA TYR A 114 21.37 -4.68 2.41
C TYR A 114 20.26 -5.49 1.73
N TRP A 115 20.54 -6.75 1.35
CA TRP A 115 19.57 -7.64 0.75
C TRP A 115 18.36 -7.85 1.64
N GLU A 116 18.58 -8.16 2.93
CA GLU A 116 17.51 -8.35 3.90
C GLU A 116 16.69 -7.08 4.12
N GLU A 117 17.34 -5.91 4.21
CA GLU A 117 16.66 -4.61 4.33
C GLU A 117 15.74 -4.36 3.13
N LYS A 118 16.21 -4.64 1.91
CA LYS A 118 15.40 -4.45 0.69
C LYS A 118 14.23 -5.43 0.63
N LEU A 119 14.38 -6.66 1.08
CA LEU A 119 13.25 -7.59 1.20
C LEU A 119 12.22 -7.11 2.22
N LYS A 120 12.66 -6.57 3.36
CA LYS A 120 11.75 -5.99 4.36
C LYS A 120 10.91 -4.85 3.77
N SER A 121 11.56 -3.92 3.07
CA SER A 121 10.90 -2.73 2.53
C SER A 121 10.09 -2.99 1.24
N ASN A 122 10.45 -4.00 0.43
CA ASN A 122 9.82 -4.24 -0.88
C ASN A 122 8.86 -5.44 -0.91
N LEU A 123 8.95 -6.38 0.03
CA LEU A 123 8.18 -7.62 0.01
C LEU A 123 7.42 -7.87 1.33
N ASN A 124 8.12 -7.84 2.47
CA ASN A 124 7.55 -8.32 3.72
C ASN A 124 6.30 -7.55 4.13
N HIS A 125 6.29 -6.22 3.96
CA HIS A 125 5.14 -5.41 4.33
C HIS A 125 3.88 -5.77 3.51
N HIS A 126 4.00 -6.22 2.26
CA HIS A 126 2.85 -6.68 1.46
C HIS A 126 2.12 -7.83 2.15
N PHE A 127 2.88 -8.82 2.63
CA PHE A 127 2.29 -9.95 3.35
C PHE A 127 1.70 -9.52 4.69
N PHE A 128 2.48 -8.80 5.52
CA PHE A 128 2.06 -8.49 6.89
C PHE A 128 0.95 -7.44 6.96
N ALA A 129 0.88 -6.48 6.03
CA ALA A 129 -0.26 -5.58 5.92
C ALA A 129 -1.52 -6.34 5.49
N SER A 130 -1.40 -7.24 4.49
CA SER A 130 -2.51 -8.09 4.05
C SER A 130 -3.02 -9.00 5.17
N GLN A 131 -2.10 -9.58 5.96
CA GLN A 131 -2.44 -10.38 7.14
C GLN A 131 -3.16 -9.55 8.21
N ALA A 132 -2.70 -8.32 8.45
CA ALA A 132 -3.25 -7.46 9.49
C ALA A 132 -4.67 -7.00 9.17
N VAL A 133 -4.98 -6.63 7.92
CA VAL A 133 -6.32 -6.16 7.53
C VAL A 133 -7.33 -7.30 7.33
N GLN A 134 -6.86 -8.52 7.08
CA GLN A 134 -7.71 -9.65 6.67
C GLN A 134 -8.86 -9.95 7.65
N PRO A 135 -8.66 -9.98 8.99
CA PRO A 135 -9.74 -10.37 9.91
C PRO A 135 -10.93 -9.41 9.89
N GLU A 136 -10.68 -8.11 9.98
CA GLU A 136 -11.75 -7.11 9.98
C GLU A 136 -12.34 -6.92 8.58
N MET A 137 -11.54 -7.02 7.53
CA MET A 137 -12.02 -7.02 6.14
C MET A 137 -12.99 -8.20 5.90
N ALA A 138 -12.67 -9.39 6.38
CA ALA A 138 -13.54 -10.57 6.28
C ALA A 138 -14.86 -10.39 7.04
N LYS A 139 -14.82 -9.91 8.30
CA LYS A 139 -16.01 -9.61 9.11
C LYS A 139 -16.90 -8.55 8.46
N ALA A 140 -16.30 -7.58 7.77
CA ALA A 140 -17.03 -6.54 7.05
C ALA A 140 -17.61 -6.99 5.70
N GLY A 141 -17.53 -8.29 5.37
CA GLY A 141 -18.08 -8.86 4.13
C GLY A 141 -17.14 -8.79 2.93
N GLY A 142 -15.84 -8.83 3.17
CA GLY A 142 -14.81 -8.87 2.13
C GLY A 142 -14.25 -7.52 1.72
N GLY A 143 -13.44 -7.51 0.66
CA GLY A 143 -12.74 -6.32 0.20
C GLY A 143 -11.79 -6.59 -0.97
N ALA A 144 -10.81 -5.71 -1.14
CA ALA A 144 -9.79 -5.86 -2.16
C ALA A 144 -8.39 -5.52 -1.61
N ILE A 145 -7.40 -6.31 -1.97
CA ILE A 145 -6.00 -6.07 -1.70
C ILE A 145 -5.29 -5.93 -3.06
N ILE A 146 -4.59 -4.83 -3.25
CA ILE A 146 -3.84 -4.53 -4.47
C ILE A 146 -2.37 -4.55 -4.13
N ASN A 147 -1.61 -5.45 -4.73
CA ASN A 147 -0.17 -5.52 -4.59
C ASN A 147 0.51 -4.92 -5.83
N MET A 148 1.30 -3.87 -5.63
CA MET A 148 2.02 -3.23 -6.74
C MET A 148 3.22 -4.08 -7.15
N GLY A 149 3.06 -4.81 -8.24
CA GLY A 149 4.12 -5.54 -8.91
C GLY A 149 5.06 -4.63 -9.71
N SER A 150 5.82 -5.21 -10.64
CA SER A 150 6.65 -4.48 -11.59
C SER A 150 6.95 -5.35 -12.80
N CYS A 151 7.10 -4.73 -13.97
CA CYS A 151 7.62 -5.41 -15.16
C CYS A 151 9.16 -5.59 -15.14
N SER A 152 9.85 -5.01 -14.17
CA SER A 152 11.32 -4.96 -14.09
C SER A 152 11.97 -6.36 -14.13
N TRP A 153 11.37 -7.34 -13.48
CA TRP A 153 11.90 -8.71 -13.47
C TRP A 153 11.64 -9.46 -14.78
N HIS A 154 10.56 -9.15 -15.51
CA HIS A 154 10.33 -9.66 -16.87
C HIS A 154 11.32 -9.07 -17.88
N MET A 155 11.70 -7.81 -17.66
CA MET A 155 12.62 -7.08 -18.54
C MET A 155 14.10 -7.35 -18.20
N ALA A 156 14.38 -8.16 -17.17
CA ALA A 156 15.73 -8.43 -16.68
C ALA A 156 16.54 -7.14 -16.43
N LEU A 157 15.91 -6.14 -15.78
CA LEU A 157 16.59 -4.87 -15.52
C LEU A 157 17.81 -5.06 -14.62
N GLU A 158 18.93 -4.51 -15.05
CA GLU A 158 20.20 -4.53 -14.34
C GLU A 158 20.16 -3.64 -13.09
N PHE A 159 21.15 -3.78 -12.21
CA PHE A 159 21.43 -2.91 -11.05
C PHE A 159 20.34 -2.85 -9.98
N MET A 160 19.39 -3.78 -9.95
CA MET A 160 18.35 -3.81 -8.93
C MET A 160 17.90 -5.24 -8.54
N PRO A 161 18.82 -6.19 -8.30
CA PRO A 161 18.44 -7.60 -8.10
C PRO A 161 17.54 -7.81 -6.88
N ALA A 162 17.73 -7.11 -5.77
CA ALA A 162 16.87 -7.22 -4.59
C ALA A 162 15.45 -6.70 -4.85
N TYR A 163 15.30 -5.63 -5.64
CA TYR A 163 14.00 -5.09 -6.03
C TYR A 163 13.29 -6.04 -7.00
N THR A 164 13.96 -6.46 -8.08
CA THR A 164 13.37 -7.35 -9.09
C THR A 164 12.95 -8.69 -8.48
N SER A 165 13.78 -9.27 -7.59
CA SER A 165 13.43 -10.48 -6.84
C SER A 165 12.20 -10.28 -5.96
N SER A 166 12.12 -9.16 -5.23
CA SER A 166 10.94 -8.82 -4.43
C SER A 166 9.69 -8.70 -5.29
N LYS A 167 9.78 -8.03 -6.45
CA LYS A 167 8.64 -7.80 -7.33
C LYS A 167 8.17 -9.07 -8.05
N ALA A 168 9.08 -10.00 -8.36
CA ALA A 168 8.73 -11.34 -8.82
C ALA A 168 8.01 -12.15 -7.73
N ALA A 169 8.52 -12.09 -6.48
CA ALA A 169 7.90 -12.78 -5.35
C ALA A 169 6.47 -12.28 -5.04
N ILE A 170 6.17 -11.01 -5.28
CA ILE A 170 4.83 -10.42 -5.08
C ILE A 170 3.80 -11.10 -5.98
N GLU A 171 4.14 -11.56 -7.17
CA GLU A 171 3.20 -12.29 -8.02
C GLU A 171 2.76 -13.60 -7.37
N GLY A 172 3.71 -14.43 -6.92
CA GLY A 172 3.41 -15.68 -6.21
C GLY A 172 2.64 -15.43 -4.91
N LEU A 173 3.02 -14.39 -4.14
CA LEU A 173 2.31 -13.98 -2.95
C LEU A 173 0.85 -13.63 -3.26
N THR A 174 0.62 -12.86 -4.31
CA THR A 174 -0.73 -12.42 -4.73
C THR A 174 -1.62 -13.62 -5.05
N GLN A 175 -1.12 -14.58 -5.85
CA GLN A 175 -1.86 -15.79 -6.19
C GLN A 175 -2.20 -16.64 -4.96
N SER A 176 -1.24 -16.80 -4.05
CA SER A 176 -1.43 -17.54 -2.81
C SER A 176 -2.48 -16.91 -1.90
N LEU A 177 -2.41 -15.59 -1.69
CA LEU A 177 -3.36 -14.86 -0.87
C LEU A 177 -4.75 -14.80 -1.52
N ALA A 178 -4.84 -14.64 -2.84
CA ALA A 178 -6.12 -14.69 -3.57
C ALA A 178 -6.86 -16.00 -3.30
N ARG A 179 -6.15 -17.13 -3.37
CA ARG A 179 -6.74 -18.44 -3.06
C ARG A 179 -7.12 -18.59 -1.58
N ALA A 180 -6.25 -18.14 -0.66
CA ALA A 180 -6.49 -18.27 0.77
C ALA A 180 -7.66 -17.40 1.27
N TYR A 181 -7.77 -16.18 0.74
CA TYR A 181 -8.73 -15.18 1.20
C TYR A 181 -10.03 -15.14 0.40
N GLY A 182 -10.10 -15.79 -0.76
CA GLY A 182 -11.29 -15.85 -1.61
C GLY A 182 -12.55 -16.35 -0.88
N LYS A 183 -12.41 -17.31 0.03
CA LYS A 183 -13.54 -17.79 0.89
C LYS A 183 -14.14 -16.72 1.79
N HIS A 184 -13.44 -15.61 2.01
CA HIS A 184 -13.87 -14.45 2.79
C HIS A 184 -14.33 -13.29 1.89
N GLN A 185 -14.56 -13.51 0.61
CA GLN A 185 -14.91 -12.47 -0.37
C GLN A 185 -13.84 -11.37 -0.49
N ILE A 186 -12.58 -11.71 -0.26
CA ILE A 186 -11.43 -10.81 -0.43
C ILE A 186 -10.74 -11.15 -1.74
N ARG A 187 -10.68 -10.18 -2.64
CA ARG A 187 -9.90 -10.27 -3.88
C ARG A 187 -8.47 -9.76 -3.60
N VAL A 188 -7.48 -10.45 -4.17
CA VAL A 188 -6.09 -10.02 -4.13
C VAL A 188 -5.55 -9.97 -5.54
#